data_40352afff01841c768953b8cddfb2d78
#
_entry.id   40352afff01841c768953b8cddfb2d78
#
_cell.length_a   1.000
_cell.length_b   1.000
_cell.length_c   1.000
_cell.angle_alpha   90.00
_cell.angle_beta   90.00
_cell.angle_gamma   90.00
#
_symmetry.space_group_name_H-M   'P 1'
#
loop_
_entity.id
_entity.type
_entity.pdbx_description
1 polymer ?
#
loop_
_entity_poly.entity_id
_entity_poly.type
_entity_poly.pdbx_seq_one_letter_code
_entity_poly.pdbx_strand_id
1 'polypeptide(L)'
;MRTISILFMLLLYALSLSAQQKDVVYVSDFGVKPYTYENCVEKLQLAIKACKERNARTLVFEKGRYDFWPEGAVRKEYFITNTSTAEECPSKVKTIGLFFEEMDGLTIEGNGATLMFHGKMTMIAFAHCKRMILKDIHLDFERPGGSEMTYTKADAEGVEVVFHKDSRYEIVDGKIHLYGEGWRSNRIHCIEYDPKTEFFFYSRGWKTLSASKAEEVAPGIVRFTTPESFHPQVGNTLTMRDIIRDQVGLFLFQSKDITLDNVGVHYMHGLGIVSQYTENITMNNVRCEPREGSGRILASSADFMHFSGCSGKISITGCRYTGAQDDPINVHGTNLRVTKQSDLRTLTLRFMHGQSYGFDAYFEGDTVAFVNTATMERYAYAKVETVKRLTDYTLELNLDRDIPSALKLNSDCVENMSRTPEVEIRNCRFTRTSTRGTLMTTPRKVVIVDNVYYKTGMSAILIEGDANDWFESGPVKDVLIKGNTFIECAHAGGPENAVIAIRPSNTVIDADCPVHRNIRIENNIFKTLGNPVLYAKSTQGLIFRENVVEKEDTIVFSDDKPLFYLIGCKDVVIKGNEMNEEDRRLLLLEKMKRRFVKTDGKMRIKNAQ
;
A
#
# COMPACT_ATOMS: atom_id res chain seq x y z
N MET A 1 12.13 -41.07 52.58
CA MET A 1 11.15 -40.15 51.95
C MET A 1 11.75 -38.85 51.43
N ARG A 2 12.66 -38.16 52.15
CA ARG A 2 13.24 -36.88 51.67
C ARG A 2 14.06 -36.98 50.36
N THR A 3 14.81 -38.09 50.15
CA THR A 3 15.64 -38.32 48.96
C THR A 3 14.82 -38.54 47.69
N ILE A 4 13.66 -39.21 47.79
CA ILE A 4 12.75 -39.46 46.67
C ILE A 4 12.06 -38.16 46.21
N SER A 5 11.72 -37.25 47.14
CA SER A 5 11.13 -35.95 46.82
C SER A 5 12.12 -35.05 46.10
N ILE A 6 13.41 -35.05 46.43
CA ILE A 6 14.45 -34.26 45.76
C ILE A 6 14.68 -34.78 44.34
N LEU A 7 14.74 -36.11 44.16
CA LEU A 7 14.91 -36.70 42.83
C LEU A 7 13.71 -36.39 41.91
N PHE A 8 12.49 -36.40 42.47
CA PHE A 8 11.27 -36.07 41.73
C PHE A 8 11.21 -34.57 41.36
N MET A 9 11.65 -33.67 42.26
CA MET A 9 11.80 -32.25 41.97
C MET A 9 12.87 -31.97 40.91
N LEU A 10 14.01 -32.64 40.96
CA LEU A 10 15.07 -32.53 39.95
C LEU A 10 14.62 -33.07 38.60
N LEU A 11 13.83 -34.17 38.59
CA LEU A 11 13.25 -34.72 37.37
C LEU A 11 12.20 -33.77 36.76
N LEU A 12 11.33 -33.16 37.59
CA LEU A 12 10.36 -32.15 37.15
C LEU A 12 11.06 -30.89 36.66
N TYR A 13 12.15 -30.47 37.31
CA TYR A 13 12.94 -29.33 36.88
C TYR A 13 13.69 -29.62 35.58
N ALA A 14 14.25 -30.81 35.41
CA ALA A 14 14.87 -31.25 34.16
C ALA A 14 13.86 -31.41 33.03
N LEU A 15 12.65 -31.90 33.33
CA LEU A 15 11.54 -31.96 32.36
C LEU A 15 11.03 -30.60 31.99
N SER A 16 10.96 -29.63 32.95
CA SER A 16 10.56 -28.27 32.65
C SER A 16 11.63 -27.53 31.85
N LEU A 17 12.91 -27.72 32.12
CA LEU A 17 14.03 -27.21 31.33
C LEU A 17 14.03 -27.80 29.90
N SER A 18 13.79 -29.10 29.78
CA SER A 18 13.69 -29.80 28.49
C SER A 18 12.46 -29.36 27.68
N ALA A 19 11.33 -29.05 28.35
CA ALA A 19 10.15 -28.49 27.70
C ALA A 19 10.39 -27.05 27.26
N GLN A 20 11.01 -26.25 28.11
CA GLN A 20 11.36 -24.85 27.79
C GLN A 20 12.39 -24.77 26.66
N GLN A 21 13.30 -25.74 26.54
CA GLN A 21 14.29 -25.84 25.47
C GLN A 21 13.67 -26.28 24.12
N LYS A 22 12.49 -26.91 24.14
CA LYS A 22 11.74 -27.25 22.92
C LYS A 22 10.96 -26.07 22.31
N ASP A 23 10.60 -25.12 23.14
CA ASP A 23 9.74 -24.01 22.74
C ASP A 23 10.49 -22.83 22.05
N VAL A 24 11.82 -22.76 22.21
CA VAL A 24 12.66 -21.67 21.69
C VAL A 24 13.75 -22.22 20.79
N VAL A 25 13.94 -21.58 19.64
CA VAL A 25 15.03 -21.83 18.70
C VAL A 25 15.84 -20.56 18.55
N TYR A 26 17.13 -20.62 18.81
CA TYR A 26 18.05 -19.53 18.57
C TYR A 26 18.70 -19.69 17.20
N VAL A 27 18.76 -18.61 16.40
CA VAL A 27 19.41 -18.67 15.08
C VAL A 27 20.90 -18.99 15.21
N SER A 28 21.53 -18.59 16.31
CA SER A 28 22.94 -18.91 16.63
C SER A 28 23.22 -20.41 16.77
N ASP A 29 22.23 -21.23 17.16
CA ASP A 29 22.37 -22.71 17.25
C ASP A 29 22.61 -23.33 15.86
N PHE A 30 22.25 -22.62 14.80
CA PHE A 30 22.44 -23.02 13.40
C PHE A 30 23.64 -22.32 12.73
N GLY A 31 24.48 -21.66 13.53
CA GLY A 31 25.66 -20.95 13.04
C GLY A 31 25.35 -19.62 12.33
N VAL A 32 24.16 -19.06 12.56
CA VAL A 32 23.79 -17.72 12.10
C VAL A 32 24.25 -16.71 13.15
N LYS A 33 25.28 -15.92 12.86
CA LYS A 33 25.86 -14.95 13.78
C LYS A 33 25.78 -13.55 13.22
N PRO A 34 25.56 -12.53 14.08
CA PRO A 34 25.55 -11.14 13.62
C PRO A 34 26.95 -10.66 13.20
N TYR A 35 26.97 -9.64 12.32
CA TYR A 35 28.17 -8.93 11.85
C TYR A 35 29.23 -9.79 11.12
N THR A 36 28.86 -10.97 10.60
CA THR A 36 29.77 -11.82 9.82
C THR A 36 29.84 -11.40 8.36
N TYR A 37 28.81 -10.71 7.87
CA TYR A 37 28.62 -10.40 6.43
C TYR A 37 28.59 -11.67 5.55
N GLU A 38 28.28 -12.82 6.14
CA GLU A 38 28.04 -14.07 5.42
C GLU A 38 26.56 -14.19 5.04
N ASN A 39 26.29 -14.91 3.95
CA ASN A 39 24.90 -15.23 3.58
C ASN A 39 24.25 -16.14 4.63
N CYS A 40 23.24 -15.64 5.30
CA CYS A 40 22.52 -16.35 6.36
C CYS A 40 21.39 -17.26 5.85
N VAL A 41 21.02 -17.18 4.57
CA VAL A 41 19.81 -17.78 4.02
C VAL A 41 19.69 -19.27 4.32
N GLU A 42 20.68 -20.09 3.88
CA GLU A 42 20.58 -21.54 4.04
C GLU A 42 20.56 -21.98 5.51
N LYS A 43 21.43 -21.39 6.33
CA LYS A 43 21.50 -21.69 7.77
C LYS A 43 20.17 -21.33 8.46
N LEU A 44 19.56 -20.22 8.05
CA LEU A 44 18.29 -19.77 8.63
C LEU A 44 17.10 -20.64 8.19
N GLN A 45 17.12 -21.17 6.97
CA GLN A 45 16.12 -22.14 6.53
C GLN A 45 16.17 -23.42 7.42
N LEU A 46 17.34 -23.83 7.88
CA LEU A 46 17.46 -24.95 8.85
C LEU A 46 16.85 -24.59 10.20
N ALA A 47 17.04 -23.36 10.69
CA ALA A 47 16.41 -22.88 11.93
C ALA A 47 14.88 -22.83 11.81
N ILE A 48 14.35 -22.32 10.69
CA ILE A 48 12.91 -22.30 10.40
C ILE A 48 12.35 -23.72 10.33
N LYS A 49 13.03 -24.64 9.65
CA LYS A 49 12.65 -26.05 9.61
C LYS A 49 12.61 -26.66 11.01
N ALA A 50 13.60 -26.39 11.84
CA ALA A 50 13.64 -26.84 13.23
C ALA A 50 12.46 -26.29 14.06
N CYS A 51 12.07 -25.02 13.83
CA CYS A 51 10.87 -24.45 14.44
C CYS A 51 9.62 -25.26 14.08
N LYS A 52 9.45 -25.59 12.79
CA LYS A 52 8.30 -26.37 12.31
C LYS A 52 8.28 -27.78 12.90
N GLU A 53 9.41 -28.49 12.86
CA GLU A 53 9.53 -29.86 13.34
C GLU A 53 9.35 -29.98 14.87
N ARG A 54 9.81 -29.00 15.65
CA ARG A 54 9.71 -28.97 17.11
C ARG A 54 8.43 -28.34 17.62
N ASN A 55 7.61 -27.76 16.75
CA ASN A 55 6.47 -26.88 17.13
C ASN A 55 6.92 -25.73 18.05
N ALA A 56 8.07 -25.14 17.77
CA ALA A 56 8.64 -24.09 18.59
C ALA A 56 7.73 -22.85 18.60
N ARG A 57 7.74 -22.16 19.73
CA ARG A 57 6.94 -20.94 19.92
C ARG A 57 7.70 -19.68 19.59
N THR A 58 9.02 -19.73 19.59
CA THR A 58 9.85 -18.54 19.36
C THR A 58 11.09 -18.89 18.55
N LEU A 59 11.36 -18.08 17.52
CA LEU A 59 12.63 -18.01 16.80
C LEU A 59 13.33 -16.71 17.20
N VAL A 60 14.53 -16.81 17.77
CA VAL A 60 15.23 -15.68 18.40
C VAL A 60 16.47 -15.28 17.61
N PHE A 61 16.54 -14.01 17.22
CA PHE A 61 17.74 -13.35 16.73
C PHE A 61 18.45 -12.60 17.87
N GLU A 62 19.77 -12.62 17.87
CA GLU A 62 20.55 -11.70 18.69
C GLU A 62 20.61 -10.32 18.02
N LYS A 63 20.81 -9.27 18.79
CA LYS A 63 20.98 -7.92 18.23
C LYS A 63 22.20 -7.86 17.32
N GLY A 64 22.03 -7.31 16.11
CA GLY A 64 23.11 -7.12 15.15
C GLY A 64 22.63 -7.17 13.71
N ARG A 65 23.59 -7.14 12.78
CA ARG A 65 23.32 -7.19 11.34
C ARG A 65 23.49 -8.61 10.83
N TYR A 66 22.53 -9.06 10.01
CA TYR A 66 22.50 -10.33 9.30
C TYR A 66 22.30 -10.09 7.81
N ASP A 67 23.09 -10.72 6.96
CA ASP A 67 23.06 -10.47 5.51
C ASP A 67 22.43 -11.64 4.75
N PHE A 68 21.64 -11.31 3.71
CA PHE A 68 20.84 -12.24 2.92
C PHE A 68 21.05 -11.99 1.43
N TRP A 69 21.56 -12.99 0.69
CA TRP A 69 21.69 -12.95 -0.76
C TRP A 69 20.71 -13.91 -1.44
N PRO A 70 20.46 -13.73 -2.76
CA PRO A 70 19.56 -14.62 -3.51
C PRO A 70 19.99 -16.09 -3.56
N GLU A 71 21.27 -16.35 -3.37
CA GLU A 71 21.84 -17.71 -3.37
C GLU A 71 21.34 -18.51 -2.17
N GLY A 72 20.79 -19.69 -2.45
CA GLY A 72 20.17 -20.56 -1.42
C GLY A 72 18.78 -20.12 -0.96
N ALA A 73 18.26 -18.99 -1.45
CA ALA A 73 16.93 -18.53 -1.13
C ALA A 73 15.83 -19.42 -1.73
N VAL A 74 14.70 -19.52 -1.04
CA VAL A 74 13.55 -20.26 -1.51
C VAL A 74 12.99 -19.59 -2.77
N ARG A 75 12.78 -20.40 -3.81
CA ARG A 75 12.19 -19.96 -5.08
C ARG A 75 10.83 -20.58 -5.24
N LYS A 76 9.78 -19.75 -5.25
CA LYS A 76 8.40 -20.22 -5.35
C LYS A 76 7.57 -19.29 -6.25
N GLU A 77 6.69 -19.91 -7.05
CA GLU A 77 5.81 -19.15 -7.93
C GLU A 77 4.63 -18.58 -7.14
N TYR A 78 4.42 -17.26 -7.28
CA TYR A 78 3.27 -16.56 -6.73
C TYR A 78 2.78 -15.49 -7.69
N PHE A 79 1.48 -15.53 -7.96
CA PHE A 79 0.77 -14.42 -8.59
C PHE A 79 0.35 -13.44 -7.51
N ILE A 80 1.04 -12.32 -7.45
CA ILE A 80 0.79 -11.28 -6.44
C ILE A 80 0.08 -10.11 -7.13
N THR A 81 -1.04 -9.67 -6.54
CA THR A 81 -1.85 -8.55 -7.05
C THR A 81 -1.01 -7.28 -7.26
N ASN A 82 -1.39 -6.45 -8.22
CA ASN A 82 -0.84 -5.11 -8.50
C ASN A 82 0.70 -5.09 -8.69
N THR A 83 1.30 -6.22 -9.10
CA THR A 83 2.73 -6.31 -9.39
C THR A 83 3.00 -6.04 -10.87
N SER A 84 3.69 -6.90 -11.59
CA SER A 84 4.02 -6.70 -13.00
C SER A 84 3.07 -7.47 -13.93
N THR A 85 2.85 -6.94 -15.13
CA THR A 85 2.15 -7.66 -16.18
C THR A 85 2.93 -8.92 -16.60
N ALA A 86 2.30 -9.82 -17.35
CA ALA A 86 2.98 -10.99 -17.89
C ALA A 86 4.10 -10.62 -18.88
N GLU A 87 3.94 -9.51 -19.60
CA GLU A 87 4.95 -9.01 -20.54
C GLU A 87 6.16 -8.40 -19.80
N GLU A 88 5.90 -7.59 -18.76
CA GLU A 88 6.95 -6.94 -17.96
C GLU A 88 7.77 -7.96 -17.17
N CYS A 89 7.12 -8.98 -16.61
CA CYS A 89 7.75 -10.02 -15.80
C CYS A 89 7.11 -11.39 -16.13
N PRO A 90 7.60 -12.11 -17.14
CA PRO A 90 7.05 -13.42 -17.52
C PRO A 90 7.17 -14.46 -16.41
N SER A 91 8.25 -14.43 -15.62
CA SER A 91 8.44 -15.33 -14.48
C SER A 91 7.72 -14.81 -13.26
N LYS A 92 6.86 -15.63 -12.66
CA LYS A 92 6.18 -15.34 -11.38
C LYS A 92 6.93 -15.89 -10.16
N VAL A 93 8.11 -16.46 -10.38
CA VAL A 93 8.96 -16.98 -9.31
C VAL A 93 9.49 -15.86 -8.44
N LYS A 94 9.21 -15.94 -7.14
CA LYS A 94 9.74 -15.04 -6.11
C LYS A 94 10.97 -15.68 -5.47
N THR A 95 11.97 -14.85 -5.21
CA THR A 95 13.17 -15.23 -4.45
C THR A 95 12.98 -14.74 -3.02
N ILE A 96 12.82 -15.66 -2.07
CA ILE A 96 12.33 -15.36 -0.72
C ILE A 96 13.43 -15.63 0.30
N GLY A 97 13.83 -14.61 1.07
CA GLY A 97 14.88 -14.69 2.07
C GLY A 97 14.49 -15.56 3.27
N LEU A 98 13.39 -15.21 3.95
CA LEU A 98 12.80 -15.99 5.04
C LEU A 98 11.43 -16.49 4.62
N PHE A 99 11.30 -17.79 4.48
CA PHE A 99 10.06 -18.43 4.06
C PHE A 99 9.46 -19.31 5.15
N PHE A 100 8.28 -18.92 5.61
CA PHE A 100 7.48 -19.65 6.59
C PHE A 100 6.24 -20.19 5.90
N GLU A 101 6.03 -21.50 5.92
CA GLU A 101 4.89 -22.14 5.27
C GLU A 101 4.19 -23.11 6.21
N GLU A 102 2.84 -22.95 6.32
CA GLU A 102 1.98 -23.81 7.15
C GLU A 102 2.45 -23.89 8.61
N MET A 103 2.86 -22.78 9.16
CA MET A 103 3.27 -22.68 10.57
C MET A 103 2.18 -22.05 11.42
N ASP A 104 2.15 -22.42 12.70
CA ASP A 104 1.13 -21.97 13.62
C ASP A 104 1.71 -21.58 14.99
N GLY A 105 1.47 -20.34 15.42
CA GLY A 105 1.81 -19.85 16.75
C GLY A 105 3.31 -19.57 16.97
N LEU A 106 4.05 -19.14 15.93
CA LEU A 106 5.46 -18.77 16.04
C LEU A 106 5.63 -17.26 16.20
N THR A 107 6.42 -16.85 17.17
CA THR A 107 6.97 -15.50 17.31
C THR A 107 8.40 -15.46 16.77
N ILE A 108 8.68 -14.55 15.84
CA ILE A 108 10.03 -14.20 15.39
C ILE A 108 10.46 -12.99 16.20
N GLU A 109 11.37 -13.20 17.15
CA GLU A 109 11.90 -12.20 18.08
C GLU A 109 13.20 -11.64 17.55
N GLY A 110 13.17 -10.38 17.10
CA GLY A 110 14.31 -9.74 16.45
C GLY A 110 15.32 -9.11 17.41
N ASN A 111 14.90 -8.72 18.64
CA ASN A 111 15.75 -8.05 19.64
C ASN A 111 16.54 -6.84 19.08
N GLY A 112 15.96 -6.13 18.11
CA GLY A 112 16.62 -5.01 17.42
C GLY A 112 17.65 -5.45 16.37
N ALA A 113 17.58 -6.69 15.87
CA ALA A 113 18.38 -7.13 14.74
C ALA A 113 18.02 -6.38 13.46
N THR A 114 19.01 -6.19 12.59
CA THR A 114 18.84 -5.68 11.22
C THR A 114 19.09 -6.79 10.23
N LEU A 115 18.08 -7.15 9.47
CA LEU A 115 18.21 -8.07 8.34
C LEU A 115 18.46 -7.26 7.08
N MET A 116 19.66 -7.41 6.51
CA MET A 116 20.13 -6.68 5.35
C MET A 116 20.07 -7.58 4.11
N PHE A 117 19.24 -7.19 3.17
CA PHE A 117 19.00 -7.96 1.95
C PHE A 117 19.83 -7.40 0.79
N HIS A 118 20.24 -8.29 -0.11
CA HIS A 118 21.01 -8.02 -1.32
C HIS A 118 20.25 -8.52 -2.55
N GLY A 119 20.39 -7.81 -3.65
CA GLY A 119 19.70 -8.17 -4.88
C GLY A 119 18.18 -7.92 -4.83
N LYS A 120 17.46 -8.50 -5.80
CA LYS A 120 16.00 -8.43 -5.86
C LYS A 120 15.40 -9.64 -5.14
N MET A 121 14.88 -9.41 -3.93
CA MET A 121 14.30 -10.45 -3.07
C MET A 121 12.99 -9.99 -2.44
N THR A 122 12.10 -10.94 -2.17
CA THR A 122 11.06 -10.81 -1.15
C THR A 122 11.71 -11.14 0.20
N MET A 123 11.68 -10.19 1.14
CA MET A 123 12.41 -10.33 2.39
C MET A 123 11.85 -11.46 3.25
N ILE A 124 10.55 -11.43 3.51
CA ILE A 124 9.85 -12.41 4.37
C ILE A 124 8.54 -12.80 3.69
N ALA A 125 8.19 -14.09 3.72
CA ALA A 125 6.86 -14.56 3.36
C ALA A 125 6.26 -15.49 4.42
N PHE A 126 5.00 -15.22 4.79
CA PHE A 126 4.13 -16.11 5.57
C PHE A 126 3.06 -16.67 4.63
N ALA A 127 3.15 -17.94 4.28
CA ALA A 127 2.23 -18.62 3.39
C ALA A 127 1.43 -19.69 4.17
N HIS A 128 0.10 -19.58 4.17
CA HIS A 128 -0.81 -20.51 4.87
C HIS A 128 -0.51 -20.64 6.37
N CYS A 129 0.07 -19.58 6.97
CA CYS A 129 0.44 -19.55 8.39
C CYS A 129 -0.71 -19.04 9.26
N LYS A 130 -0.64 -19.36 10.58
CA LYS A 130 -1.59 -18.86 11.57
C LYS A 130 -0.87 -18.35 12.81
N ARG A 131 -1.41 -17.30 13.45
CA ARG A 131 -0.90 -16.74 14.71
C ARG A 131 0.62 -16.48 14.70
N MET A 132 1.10 -15.85 13.62
CA MET A 132 2.51 -15.45 13.49
C MET A 132 2.73 -14.06 14.04
N ILE A 133 3.82 -13.86 14.74
CA ILE A 133 4.26 -12.56 15.25
C ILE A 133 5.68 -12.28 14.77
N LEU A 134 5.89 -11.19 14.08
CA LEU A 134 7.21 -10.62 13.75
C LEU A 134 7.40 -9.37 14.59
N LYS A 135 8.42 -9.34 15.45
CA LYS A 135 8.60 -8.18 16.32
C LYS A 135 10.05 -7.78 16.57
N ASP A 136 10.22 -6.50 16.95
CA ASP A 136 11.49 -5.90 17.35
C ASP A 136 12.62 -6.11 16.34
N ILE A 137 12.37 -5.91 15.06
CA ILE A 137 13.30 -6.20 13.96
C ILE A 137 13.31 -5.10 12.92
N HIS A 138 14.46 -4.92 12.26
CA HIS A 138 14.67 -3.99 11.15
C HIS A 138 14.98 -4.74 9.86
N LEU A 139 14.36 -4.32 8.77
CA LEU A 139 14.52 -4.88 7.43
C LEU A 139 14.99 -3.77 6.48
N ASP A 140 16.06 -4.01 5.74
CA ASP A 140 16.57 -3.05 4.76
C ASP A 140 17.27 -3.76 3.59
N PHE A 141 17.53 -3.01 2.53
CA PHE A 141 18.41 -3.44 1.46
C PHE A 141 19.73 -2.68 1.53
N GLU A 142 20.85 -3.39 1.37
CA GLU A 142 22.17 -2.76 1.27
C GLU A 142 22.20 -1.76 0.11
N ARG A 143 21.60 -2.14 -1.01
CA ARG A 143 21.42 -1.29 -2.18
C ARG A 143 19.97 -1.29 -2.61
N PRO A 144 19.24 -0.21 -2.30
CA PRO A 144 17.85 -0.05 -2.72
C PRO A 144 17.65 -0.23 -4.22
N GLY A 145 16.48 -0.74 -4.63
CA GLY A 145 16.06 -0.79 -6.04
C GLY A 145 15.65 0.57 -6.61
N GLY A 146 15.77 1.62 -5.83
CA GLY A 146 15.60 3.00 -6.22
C GLY A 146 16.93 3.75 -6.16
N SER A 147 17.17 4.62 -7.13
CA SER A 147 18.34 5.51 -7.17
C SER A 147 17.93 6.91 -6.78
N GLU A 148 18.83 7.64 -6.13
CA GLU A 148 18.63 9.03 -5.75
C GLU A 148 19.77 9.90 -6.27
N MET A 149 19.44 11.10 -6.76
CA MET A 149 20.42 12.11 -7.14
C MET A 149 19.89 13.51 -6.87
N THR A 150 20.76 14.40 -6.42
CA THR A 150 20.43 15.78 -6.06
C THR A 150 21.03 16.75 -7.07
N TYR A 151 20.24 17.71 -7.54
CA TYR A 151 20.73 18.80 -8.38
C TYR A 151 21.64 19.74 -7.60
N THR A 152 22.91 19.84 -8.01
CA THR A 152 23.91 20.70 -7.34
C THR A 152 24.18 21.96 -8.10
N LYS A 153 23.99 21.95 -9.43
CA LYS A 153 24.20 23.11 -10.29
C LYS A 153 23.28 23.06 -11.53
N ALA A 154 22.82 24.21 -11.96
CA ALA A 154 22.11 24.38 -13.23
C ALA A 154 22.56 25.72 -13.86
N ASP A 155 23.08 25.67 -15.07
CA ASP A 155 23.58 26.83 -15.83
C ASP A 155 23.29 26.68 -17.33
N ALA A 156 23.74 27.62 -18.15
CA ALA A 156 23.53 27.61 -19.60
C ALA A 156 24.20 26.40 -20.32
N GLU A 157 25.18 25.77 -19.69
CA GLU A 157 25.89 24.62 -20.26
C GLU A 157 25.27 23.27 -19.84
N GLY A 158 24.33 23.28 -18.88
CA GLY A 158 23.62 22.10 -18.43
C GLY A 158 23.44 22.00 -16.92
N VAL A 159 23.34 20.75 -16.43
CA VAL A 159 23.00 20.44 -15.03
C VAL A 159 24.02 19.51 -14.43
N GLU A 160 24.45 19.77 -13.19
CA GLU A 160 25.23 18.83 -12.39
C GLU A 160 24.37 18.21 -11.30
N VAL A 161 24.57 16.92 -11.07
CA VAL A 161 23.93 16.16 -9.99
C VAL A 161 24.98 15.41 -9.18
N VAL A 162 24.70 15.21 -7.89
CA VAL A 162 25.40 14.27 -7.04
C VAL A 162 24.52 13.04 -6.77
N PHE A 163 25.06 11.86 -7.04
CA PHE A 163 24.37 10.60 -6.72
C PHE A 163 24.49 10.27 -5.25
N HIS A 164 23.40 9.74 -4.68
CA HIS A 164 23.45 9.17 -3.34
C HIS A 164 24.43 7.97 -3.31
N LYS A 165 25.17 7.80 -2.23
CA LYS A 165 26.21 6.74 -2.08
C LYS A 165 25.71 5.31 -2.30
N ASP A 166 24.42 5.04 -2.05
CA ASP A 166 23.81 3.73 -2.24
C ASP A 166 23.30 3.52 -3.69
N SER A 167 23.27 4.58 -4.51
CA SER A 167 22.84 4.54 -5.91
C SER A 167 24.01 4.24 -6.84
N ARG A 168 23.77 3.44 -7.87
CA ARG A 168 24.77 3.09 -8.88
C ARG A 168 24.32 3.51 -10.27
N TYR A 169 25.28 3.96 -11.05
CA TYR A 169 25.11 4.31 -12.44
C TYR A 169 26.36 3.92 -13.24
N GLU A 170 26.20 3.84 -14.55
CA GLU A 170 27.29 3.79 -15.50
C GLU A 170 26.97 4.74 -16.66
N ILE A 171 28.01 5.22 -17.33
CA ILE A 171 27.90 6.05 -18.53
C ILE A 171 28.47 5.24 -19.70
N VAL A 172 27.59 4.91 -20.66
CA VAL A 172 27.95 4.17 -21.87
C VAL A 172 27.61 5.06 -23.07
N ASP A 173 28.57 5.32 -23.93
CA ASP A 173 28.42 6.19 -25.11
C ASP A 173 27.82 7.57 -24.79
N GLY A 174 28.20 8.13 -23.62
CA GLY A 174 27.70 9.41 -23.13
C GLY A 174 26.26 9.37 -22.65
N LYS A 175 25.67 8.21 -22.42
CA LYS A 175 24.34 8.02 -21.84
C LYS A 175 24.41 7.36 -20.48
N ILE A 176 23.59 7.88 -19.56
CA ILE A 176 23.53 7.35 -18.21
C ILE A 176 22.57 6.16 -18.12
N HIS A 177 22.98 5.14 -17.39
CA HIS A 177 22.17 3.95 -17.07
C HIS A 177 22.19 3.73 -15.57
N LEU A 178 21.01 3.53 -14.99
CA LEU A 178 20.88 3.18 -13.58
C LEU A 178 20.87 1.67 -13.41
N TYR A 179 21.58 1.19 -12.40
CA TYR A 179 21.60 -0.22 -12.05
C TYR A 179 21.76 -0.43 -10.54
N GLY A 180 21.46 -1.63 -10.08
CA GLY A 180 21.69 -2.07 -8.71
C GLY A 180 21.99 -3.56 -8.67
N GLU A 181 21.89 -4.17 -7.51
CA GLU A 181 22.04 -5.60 -7.35
C GLU A 181 20.85 -6.32 -8.00
N GLY A 182 21.12 -7.08 -9.07
CA GLY A 182 20.11 -7.87 -9.79
C GLY A 182 19.14 -7.08 -10.68
N TRP A 183 19.42 -5.80 -10.96
CA TRP A 183 18.60 -5.02 -11.89
C TRP A 183 19.42 -3.97 -12.66
N ARG A 184 18.96 -3.65 -13.85
CA ARG A 184 19.40 -2.56 -14.71
C ARG A 184 18.18 -2.09 -15.51
N SER A 185 17.91 -0.80 -15.52
CA SER A 185 16.74 -0.27 -16.23
C SER A 185 16.95 1.14 -16.74
N ASN A 186 16.32 1.40 -17.89
CA ASN A 186 16.10 2.75 -18.41
C ASN A 186 14.60 3.11 -18.36
N ARG A 187 13.75 2.17 -17.99
CA ARG A 187 12.30 2.37 -17.79
C ARG A 187 12.06 2.82 -16.36
N ILE A 188 12.31 4.11 -16.11
CA ILE A 188 12.36 4.68 -14.77
C ILE A 188 11.12 5.52 -14.50
N HIS A 189 10.49 5.25 -13.36
CA HIS A 189 9.53 6.14 -12.72
C HIS A 189 10.28 7.13 -11.83
N CYS A 190 9.98 8.41 -11.96
CA CYS A 190 10.73 9.46 -11.30
C CYS A 190 9.82 10.39 -10.50
N ILE A 191 10.17 10.59 -9.26
CA ILE A 191 9.54 11.52 -8.33
C ILE A 191 10.61 12.47 -7.80
N GLU A 192 10.25 13.74 -7.63
CA GLU A 192 11.14 14.78 -7.17
C GLU A 192 10.73 15.25 -5.77
N TYR A 193 11.70 15.40 -4.90
CA TYR A 193 11.56 15.96 -3.57
C TYR A 193 12.18 17.36 -3.53
N ASP A 194 11.40 18.33 -3.11
CA ASP A 194 11.86 19.69 -2.83
C ASP A 194 12.08 19.86 -1.31
N PRO A 195 13.32 20.01 -0.84
CA PRO A 195 13.62 20.12 0.58
C PRO A 195 13.16 21.45 1.21
N LYS A 196 12.84 22.48 0.41
CA LYS A 196 12.36 23.78 0.91
C LYS A 196 10.88 23.73 1.27
N THR A 197 10.09 23.11 0.39
CA THR A 197 8.65 22.97 0.58
C THR A 197 8.29 21.62 1.23
N GLU A 198 9.22 20.66 1.24
CA GLU A 198 9.01 19.26 1.61
C GLU A 198 7.97 18.53 0.75
N PHE A 199 7.68 19.04 -0.46
CA PHE A 199 6.76 18.40 -1.39
C PHE A 199 7.44 17.28 -2.16
N PHE A 200 6.64 16.26 -2.47
CA PHE A 200 7.05 15.07 -3.19
C PHE A 200 6.10 14.90 -4.38
N PHE A 201 6.59 15.10 -5.61
CA PHE A 201 5.75 15.23 -6.81
C PHE A 201 6.36 14.55 -8.03
N TYR A 202 5.52 14.21 -9.00
CA TYR A 202 5.97 13.63 -10.27
C TYR A 202 6.91 14.56 -11.03
N SER A 203 8.03 14.01 -11.51
CA SER A 203 9.03 14.77 -12.26
C SER A 203 9.31 14.13 -13.62
N ARG A 204 9.52 14.99 -14.60
CA ARG A 204 10.07 14.62 -15.92
C ARG A 204 11.59 14.77 -15.98
N GLY A 205 12.24 15.10 -14.88
CA GLY A 205 13.68 15.35 -14.82
C GLY A 205 14.50 14.20 -15.39
N TRP A 206 14.20 12.97 -14.97
CA TRP A 206 14.88 11.78 -15.52
C TRP A 206 14.74 11.64 -17.04
N LYS A 207 13.58 11.91 -17.61
CA LYS A 207 13.36 11.84 -19.06
C LYS A 207 14.31 12.77 -19.83
N THR A 208 14.53 13.97 -19.30
CA THR A 208 15.46 14.95 -19.90
C THR A 208 16.91 14.49 -19.70
N LEU A 209 17.29 14.13 -18.48
CA LEU A 209 18.67 13.74 -18.16
C LEU A 209 19.11 12.47 -18.91
N SER A 210 18.27 11.43 -18.95
CA SER A 210 18.58 10.18 -19.68
C SER A 210 18.71 10.37 -21.20
N ALA A 211 18.07 11.38 -21.76
CA ALA A 211 18.21 11.77 -23.17
C ALA A 211 19.46 12.63 -23.44
N SER A 212 20.02 13.28 -22.41
CA SER A 212 21.15 14.19 -22.50
C SER A 212 22.50 13.45 -22.56
N LYS A 213 23.54 14.14 -22.99
CA LYS A 213 24.92 13.65 -22.84
C LYS A 213 25.33 13.77 -21.37
N ALA A 214 25.86 12.69 -20.82
CA ALA A 214 26.35 12.62 -19.45
C ALA A 214 27.86 12.44 -19.42
N GLU A 215 28.52 13.07 -18.44
CA GLU A 215 29.94 12.95 -18.16
C GLU A 215 30.19 12.99 -16.66
N GLU A 216 30.96 12.06 -16.12
CA GLU A 216 31.36 12.08 -14.70
C GLU A 216 32.53 13.07 -14.56
N VAL A 217 32.28 14.16 -13.83
CA VAL A 217 33.27 15.24 -13.64
C VAL A 217 34.07 15.08 -12.35
N ALA A 218 33.53 14.33 -11.39
CA ALA A 218 34.19 13.86 -10.17
C ALA A 218 33.45 12.62 -9.65
N PRO A 219 34.06 11.80 -8.77
CA PRO A 219 33.39 10.59 -8.25
C PRO A 219 32.00 10.88 -7.69
N GLY A 220 30.98 10.28 -8.31
CA GLY A 220 29.58 10.46 -7.95
C GLY A 220 28.94 11.77 -8.40
N ILE A 221 29.67 12.65 -9.12
CA ILE A 221 29.16 13.90 -9.66
C ILE A 221 29.09 13.82 -11.18
N VAL A 222 27.90 13.89 -11.72
CA VAL A 222 27.66 13.79 -13.17
C VAL A 222 27.13 15.10 -13.72
N ARG A 223 27.76 15.58 -14.81
CA ARG A 223 27.28 16.70 -15.59
C ARG A 223 26.51 16.23 -16.81
N PHE A 224 25.35 16.81 -17.03
CA PHE A 224 24.50 16.58 -18.18
C PHE A 224 24.45 17.82 -19.07
N THR A 225 24.71 17.67 -20.36
CA THR A 225 24.47 18.71 -21.36
C THR A 225 22.99 18.71 -21.72
N THR A 226 22.19 19.52 -21.03
CA THR A 226 20.74 19.57 -21.17
C THR A 226 20.29 20.67 -22.14
N PRO A 227 19.03 20.59 -22.66
CA PRO A 227 18.42 21.71 -23.38
C PRO A 227 18.36 22.97 -22.50
N GLU A 228 18.55 24.14 -23.11
CA GLU A 228 18.49 25.44 -22.42
C GLU A 228 17.15 25.66 -21.65
N SER A 229 16.08 25.05 -22.13
CA SER A 229 14.75 25.14 -21.48
C SER A 229 14.61 24.29 -20.21
N PHE A 230 15.64 23.50 -19.84
CA PHE A 230 15.59 22.64 -18.66
C PHE A 230 16.26 23.32 -17.46
N HIS A 231 15.45 23.87 -16.57
CA HIS A 231 15.90 24.60 -15.38
C HIS A 231 15.40 23.92 -14.11
N PRO A 232 16.01 22.83 -13.63
CA PRO A 232 15.63 22.19 -12.38
C PRO A 232 15.98 23.07 -11.18
N GLN A 233 15.23 22.90 -10.10
CA GLN A 233 15.54 23.58 -8.84
C GLN A 233 16.76 22.94 -8.18
N VAL A 234 17.85 23.69 -8.03
CA VAL A 234 19.05 23.25 -7.29
C VAL A 234 18.70 22.97 -5.83
N GLY A 235 19.14 21.85 -5.32
CA GLY A 235 18.81 21.29 -4.01
C GLY A 235 17.70 20.24 -4.04
N ASN A 236 16.88 20.18 -5.09
CA ASN A 236 15.89 19.14 -5.25
C ASN A 236 16.56 17.78 -5.52
N THR A 237 15.92 16.71 -5.03
CA THR A 237 16.39 15.34 -5.21
C THR A 237 15.42 14.54 -6.06
N LEU A 238 15.93 13.92 -7.12
CA LEU A 238 15.19 12.94 -7.89
C LEU A 238 15.28 11.57 -7.22
N THR A 239 14.14 10.93 -7.01
CA THR A 239 14.04 9.54 -6.59
C THR A 239 13.53 8.71 -7.77
N MET A 240 14.28 7.71 -8.17
CA MET A 240 14.10 7.00 -9.42
C MET A 240 14.06 5.50 -9.18
N ARG A 241 13.05 4.82 -9.70
CA ARG A 241 12.92 3.36 -9.59
C ARG A 241 12.65 2.71 -10.92
N ASP A 242 13.06 1.46 -11.06
CA ASP A 242 12.58 0.58 -12.12
C ASP A 242 11.05 0.44 -12.02
N ILE A 243 10.36 0.47 -13.16
CA ILE A 243 8.90 0.28 -13.18
C ILE A 243 8.49 -1.16 -12.91
N ILE A 244 9.40 -2.13 -13.06
CA ILE A 244 9.10 -3.56 -12.92
C ILE A 244 8.97 -3.93 -11.43
N ARG A 245 7.79 -4.38 -11.05
CA ARG A 245 7.43 -4.82 -9.69
C ARG A 245 7.46 -6.36 -9.61
N ASP A 246 8.64 -6.96 -9.81
CA ASP A 246 8.82 -8.43 -9.87
C ASP A 246 8.92 -9.10 -8.49
N GLN A 247 9.23 -8.34 -7.44
CA GLN A 247 9.27 -8.78 -6.05
C GLN A 247 8.33 -7.91 -5.19
N VAL A 248 8.12 -8.29 -3.95
CA VAL A 248 7.47 -7.48 -2.92
C VAL A 248 8.34 -7.45 -1.65
N GLY A 249 8.10 -6.52 -0.73
CA GLY A 249 8.85 -6.45 0.51
C GLY A 249 8.56 -7.66 1.41
N LEU A 250 7.35 -7.70 1.98
CA LEU A 250 6.84 -8.83 2.74
C LEU A 250 5.59 -9.38 2.06
N PHE A 251 5.38 -10.70 2.15
CA PHE A 251 4.21 -11.34 1.58
C PHE A 251 3.44 -12.17 2.61
N LEU A 252 2.22 -11.74 2.94
CA LEU A 252 1.29 -12.42 3.84
C LEU A 252 0.21 -13.07 2.98
N PHE A 253 0.35 -14.37 2.72
CA PHE A 253 -0.46 -15.07 1.73
C PHE A 253 -1.38 -16.10 2.38
N GLN A 254 -2.70 -15.96 2.19
CA GLN A 254 -3.72 -16.90 2.66
C GLN A 254 -3.48 -17.36 4.13
N SER A 255 -3.05 -16.40 4.96
CA SER A 255 -2.68 -16.62 6.35
C SER A 255 -3.72 -16.04 7.30
N LYS A 256 -3.60 -16.31 8.59
CA LYS A 256 -4.56 -15.84 9.59
C LYS A 256 -3.87 -15.39 10.87
N ASP A 257 -4.38 -14.31 11.49
CA ASP A 257 -3.90 -13.75 12.75
C ASP A 257 -2.41 -13.41 12.69
N ILE A 258 -2.03 -12.52 11.78
CA ILE A 258 -0.64 -12.10 11.57
C ILE A 258 -0.41 -10.74 12.25
N THR A 259 0.66 -10.67 13.05
CA THR A 259 1.05 -9.44 13.76
C THR A 259 2.47 -9.03 13.38
N LEU A 260 2.63 -7.77 12.99
CA LEU A 260 3.91 -7.06 12.94
C LEU A 260 3.92 -6.05 14.08
N ASP A 261 4.88 -6.14 14.99
CA ASP A 261 4.97 -5.31 16.18
C ASP A 261 6.37 -4.70 16.34
N ASN A 262 6.48 -3.38 16.37
CA ASN A 262 7.74 -2.66 16.41
C ASN A 262 8.74 -3.08 15.31
N VAL A 263 8.26 -3.13 14.05
CA VAL A 263 9.05 -3.51 12.88
C VAL A 263 9.46 -2.27 12.09
N GLY A 264 10.77 -2.11 11.84
CA GLY A 264 11.31 -1.12 10.92
C GLY A 264 11.49 -1.72 9.53
N VAL A 265 10.89 -1.13 8.51
CA VAL A 265 11.09 -1.54 7.11
C VAL A 265 11.61 -0.34 6.34
N HIS A 266 12.91 -0.37 6.01
CA HIS A 266 13.64 0.81 5.56
C HIS A 266 13.75 0.94 4.05
N TYR A 267 13.54 -0.14 3.33
CA TYR A 267 13.32 -0.17 1.89
C TYR A 267 12.61 -1.45 1.46
N MET A 268 11.79 -1.34 0.42
CA MET A 268 11.09 -2.47 -0.20
C MET A 268 11.09 -2.36 -1.72
N HIS A 269 11.42 -3.46 -2.39
CA HIS A 269 11.25 -3.59 -3.83
C HIS A 269 9.78 -3.78 -4.21
N GLY A 270 9.40 -3.35 -5.39
CA GLY A 270 8.07 -3.51 -5.95
C GLY A 270 6.98 -2.94 -5.05
N LEU A 271 5.92 -3.72 -4.79
CA LEU A 271 4.97 -3.43 -3.71
C LEU A 271 5.57 -3.79 -2.35
N GLY A 272 5.22 -3.02 -1.32
CA GLY A 272 5.75 -3.16 0.02
C GLY A 272 5.30 -4.43 0.76
N ILE A 273 4.57 -4.26 1.85
CA ILE A 273 3.96 -5.36 2.62
C ILE A 273 2.64 -5.72 1.94
N VAL A 274 2.61 -6.81 1.19
CA VAL A 274 1.40 -7.29 0.51
C VAL A 274 0.73 -8.36 1.36
N SER A 275 -0.51 -8.08 1.76
CA SER A 275 -1.39 -9.06 2.41
C SER A 275 -2.45 -9.49 1.40
N GLN A 276 -2.39 -10.74 0.94
CA GLN A 276 -3.29 -11.26 -0.08
C GLN A 276 -4.09 -12.44 0.48
N TYR A 277 -5.41 -12.28 0.55
CA TYR A 277 -6.36 -13.23 1.12
C TYR A 277 -6.03 -13.66 2.56
N THR A 278 -5.47 -12.77 3.36
CA THR A 278 -5.10 -12.99 4.77
C THR A 278 -6.22 -12.47 5.68
N GLU A 279 -6.52 -13.20 6.74
CA GLU A 279 -7.55 -12.88 7.73
C GLU A 279 -6.90 -12.37 9.03
N ASN A 280 -7.41 -11.28 9.59
CA ASN A 280 -6.95 -10.64 10.82
C ASN A 280 -5.47 -10.24 10.79
N ILE A 281 -5.21 -8.96 10.57
CA ILE A 281 -3.86 -8.42 10.43
C ILE A 281 -3.69 -7.28 11.42
N THR A 282 -2.61 -7.32 12.19
CA THR A 282 -2.26 -6.28 13.15
C THR A 282 -0.89 -5.69 12.82
N MET A 283 -0.84 -4.38 12.65
CA MET A 283 0.37 -3.60 12.41
C MET A 283 0.52 -2.59 13.55
N ASN A 284 1.39 -2.88 14.53
CA ASN A 284 1.66 -2.00 15.66
C ASN A 284 3.04 -1.37 15.51
N ASN A 285 3.14 -0.04 15.56
CA ASN A 285 4.40 0.68 15.51
C ASN A 285 5.32 0.22 14.36
N VAL A 286 4.73 -0.08 13.19
CA VAL A 286 5.50 -0.41 11.99
C VAL A 286 5.99 0.88 11.36
N ARG A 287 7.29 0.96 11.06
CA ARG A 287 7.96 2.13 10.51
C ARG A 287 8.45 1.84 9.11
N CYS A 288 7.70 2.31 8.11
CA CYS A 288 8.08 2.30 6.71
C CYS A 288 8.73 3.64 6.37
N GLU A 289 10.01 3.76 6.64
CA GLU A 289 10.78 5.01 6.51
C GLU A 289 12.25 4.71 6.20
N PRO A 290 12.98 5.58 5.49
CA PRO A 290 14.40 5.38 5.25
C PRO A 290 15.16 5.16 6.55
N ARG A 291 16.17 4.28 6.54
CA ARG A 291 17.00 4.01 7.72
C ARG A 291 17.68 5.29 8.21
N GLU A 292 17.62 5.52 9.50
CA GLU A 292 18.24 6.67 10.14
C GLU A 292 19.74 6.75 9.79
N GLY A 293 20.23 7.95 9.51
CA GLY A 293 21.62 8.20 9.12
C GLY A 293 21.99 7.72 7.71
N SER A 294 21.11 7.10 6.96
CA SER A 294 21.38 6.70 5.56
C SER A 294 21.48 7.90 4.62
N GLY A 295 20.73 8.96 4.88
CA GLY A 295 20.56 10.11 4.00
C GLY A 295 19.58 9.88 2.85
N ARG A 296 18.97 8.69 2.77
CA ARG A 296 17.96 8.34 1.75
C ARG A 296 16.65 9.08 1.99
N ILE A 297 15.93 9.33 0.91
CA ILE A 297 14.58 9.91 0.91
C ILE A 297 13.55 8.80 0.69
N LEU A 298 13.89 7.81 -0.13
CA LEU A 298 13.02 6.73 -0.58
C LEU A 298 13.06 5.52 0.36
N ALA A 299 11.89 4.95 0.68
CA ALA A 299 11.76 3.74 1.48
C ALA A 299 10.92 2.63 0.81
N SER A 300 10.25 2.92 -0.32
CA SER A 300 9.56 1.90 -1.10
C SER A 300 9.48 2.28 -2.57
N SER A 301 9.56 1.28 -3.43
CA SER A 301 9.36 1.46 -4.88
C SER A 301 7.89 1.71 -5.27
N ALA A 302 6.94 1.34 -4.41
CA ALA A 302 5.51 1.55 -4.62
C ALA A 302 4.80 1.73 -3.26
N ASP A 303 3.66 1.04 -3.04
CA ASP A 303 2.91 1.08 -1.77
C ASP A 303 3.78 0.65 -0.58
N PHE A 304 3.39 1.07 0.63
CA PHE A 304 3.98 0.50 1.83
C PHE A 304 3.19 -0.70 2.35
N MET A 305 1.86 -0.59 2.42
CA MET A 305 0.98 -1.67 2.88
C MET A 305 -0.17 -1.84 1.89
N HIS A 306 -0.26 -3.01 1.30
CA HIS A 306 -1.24 -3.35 0.29
C HIS A 306 -2.07 -4.57 0.71
N PHE A 307 -3.37 -4.38 0.94
CA PHE A 307 -4.29 -5.40 1.44
C PHE A 307 -5.31 -5.75 0.36
N SER A 308 -5.15 -6.90 -0.28
CA SER A 308 -6.04 -7.38 -1.35
C SER A 308 -6.80 -8.63 -0.95
N GLY A 309 -8.13 -8.58 -1.04
CA GLY A 309 -8.99 -9.72 -0.73
C GLY A 309 -8.86 -10.22 0.71
N CYS A 310 -8.46 -9.38 1.65
CA CYS A 310 -8.34 -9.71 3.06
C CYS A 310 -9.71 -9.85 3.74
N SER A 311 -9.76 -10.44 4.93
CA SER A 311 -10.98 -10.61 5.72
C SER A 311 -10.72 -10.41 7.22
N GLY A 312 -11.79 -10.49 8.02
CA GLY A 312 -11.71 -10.23 9.46
C GLY A 312 -11.41 -8.75 9.73
N LYS A 313 -10.40 -8.46 10.55
CA LYS A 313 -10.03 -7.08 10.92
C LYS A 313 -8.58 -6.76 10.52
N ILE A 314 -8.37 -5.61 9.91
CA ILE A 314 -7.06 -4.97 9.73
C ILE A 314 -6.95 -3.86 10.76
N SER A 315 -5.96 -3.96 11.65
CA SER A 315 -5.68 -2.98 12.70
C SER A 315 -4.29 -2.39 12.51
N ILE A 316 -4.21 -1.07 12.30
CA ILE A 316 -2.97 -0.33 12.05
C ILE A 316 -2.86 0.78 13.08
N THR A 317 -1.88 0.67 13.99
CA THR A 317 -1.76 1.59 15.11
C THR A 317 -0.33 2.10 15.28
N GLY A 318 -0.16 3.42 15.46
CA GLY A 318 1.13 4.03 15.77
C GLY A 318 2.17 3.94 14.66
N CYS A 319 1.77 3.63 13.42
CA CYS A 319 2.67 3.42 12.30
C CYS A 319 3.16 4.74 11.68
N ARG A 320 4.33 4.69 11.05
CA ARG A 320 4.92 5.83 10.34
C ARG A 320 5.25 5.47 8.91
N TYR A 321 4.95 6.37 7.99
CA TYR A 321 5.13 6.20 6.56
C TYR A 321 5.85 7.41 5.97
N THR A 322 7.01 7.19 5.37
CA THR A 322 7.84 8.27 4.82
C THR A 322 8.60 7.79 3.59
N GLY A 323 8.40 8.43 2.43
CA GLY A 323 9.16 8.15 1.22
C GLY A 323 8.61 6.99 0.39
N ALA A 324 7.28 6.86 0.28
CA ALA A 324 6.62 5.97 -0.68
C ALA A 324 6.59 6.60 -2.08
N GLN A 325 6.77 5.78 -3.11
CA GLN A 325 6.51 6.19 -4.50
C GLN A 325 5.11 5.79 -4.99
N ASP A 326 4.25 5.27 -4.11
CA ASP A 326 2.83 5.03 -4.30
C ASP A 326 2.11 5.13 -2.94
N ASP A 327 0.95 4.50 -2.75
CA ASP A 327 0.12 4.70 -1.57
C ASP A 327 0.71 4.07 -0.29
N PRO A 328 0.84 4.81 0.82
CA PRO A 328 1.18 4.21 2.11
C PRO A 328 0.26 3.07 2.54
N ILE A 329 -1.05 3.21 2.32
CA ILE A 329 -2.03 2.15 2.62
C ILE A 329 -3.03 2.05 1.47
N ASN A 330 -3.20 0.83 0.92
CA ASN A 330 -4.24 0.48 -0.03
C ASN A 330 -5.01 -0.75 0.46
N VAL A 331 -6.35 -0.65 0.55
CA VAL A 331 -7.24 -1.76 0.97
C VAL A 331 -8.33 -1.94 -0.05
N HIS A 332 -8.37 -3.11 -0.68
CA HIS A 332 -9.38 -3.41 -1.72
C HIS A 332 -9.69 -4.91 -1.85
N GLY A 333 -10.83 -5.22 -2.49
CA GLY A 333 -11.12 -6.51 -3.08
C GLY A 333 -10.83 -6.49 -4.59
N THR A 334 -11.29 -7.50 -5.31
CA THR A 334 -11.08 -7.59 -6.77
C THR A 334 -12.41 -7.86 -7.46
N ASN A 335 -12.75 -7.06 -8.47
CA ASN A 335 -13.84 -7.30 -9.39
C ASN A 335 -13.35 -8.13 -10.57
N LEU A 336 -13.97 -9.28 -10.85
CA LEU A 336 -13.73 -10.02 -12.08
C LEU A 336 -14.92 -9.89 -13.03
N ARG A 337 -14.65 -9.65 -14.31
CA ARG A 337 -15.68 -9.48 -15.34
C ARG A 337 -16.29 -10.80 -15.75
N VAL A 338 -17.62 -10.85 -15.86
CA VAL A 338 -18.33 -12.00 -16.38
C VAL A 338 -18.22 -12.02 -17.90
N THR A 339 -17.54 -13.05 -18.45
CA THR A 339 -17.31 -13.16 -19.90
C THR A 339 -18.18 -14.22 -20.57
N LYS A 340 -18.65 -15.22 -19.80
CA LYS A 340 -19.50 -16.29 -20.31
C LYS A 340 -20.42 -16.82 -19.23
N GLN A 341 -21.62 -17.21 -19.63
CA GLN A 341 -22.52 -18.05 -18.86
C GLN A 341 -22.66 -19.38 -19.60
N SER A 342 -22.29 -20.48 -18.97
CA SER A 342 -22.30 -21.82 -19.59
C SER A 342 -23.65 -22.55 -19.41
N ASP A 343 -24.30 -22.33 -18.28
CA ASP A 343 -25.62 -22.83 -17.93
C ASP A 343 -26.31 -21.90 -16.90
N LEU A 344 -27.34 -22.36 -16.20
CA LEU A 344 -28.09 -21.54 -15.23
C LEU A 344 -27.28 -21.12 -14.01
N ARG A 345 -26.18 -21.81 -13.67
CA ARG A 345 -25.40 -21.60 -12.44
C ARG A 345 -23.89 -21.45 -12.67
N THR A 346 -23.41 -21.62 -13.89
CA THR A 346 -21.98 -21.64 -14.20
C THR A 346 -21.55 -20.42 -15.01
N LEU A 347 -20.59 -19.67 -14.45
CA LEU A 347 -20.00 -18.46 -15.03
C LEU A 347 -18.51 -18.63 -15.32
N THR A 348 -18.04 -18.02 -16.39
CA THR A 348 -16.61 -17.75 -16.60
C THR A 348 -16.32 -16.29 -16.27
N LEU A 349 -15.39 -16.06 -15.36
CA LEU A 349 -14.91 -14.76 -14.91
C LEU A 349 -13.50 -14.50 -15.44
N ARG A 350 -13.19 -13.23 -15.68
CA ARG A 350 -11.89 -12.79 -16.20
C ARG A 350 -11.31 -11.66 -15.36
N PHE A 351 -10.01 -11.78 -15.01
CA PHE A 351 -9.19 -10.67 -14.55
C PHE A 351 -8.99 -9.68 -15.69
N MET A 352 -9.25 -8.41 -15.44
CA MET A 352 -9.23 -7.39 -16.49
C MET A 352 -7.99 -6.50 -16.45
N HIS A 353 -7.44 -6.24 -15.27
CA HIS A 353 -6.23 -5.43 -15.13
C HIS A 353 -4.96 -6.28 -15.32
N GLY A 354 -4.02 -5.79 -16.15
CA GLY A 354 -2.83 -6.55 -16.55
C GLY A 354 -1.83 -6.84 -15.42
N GLN A 355 -1.89 -6.10 -14.30
CA GLN A 355 -1.03 -6.31 -13.12
C GLN A 355 -1.74 -7.07 -12.00
N SER A 356 -3.02 -7.45 -12.18
CA SER A 356 -3.82 -8.12 -11.15
C SER A 356 -4.50 -9.35 -11.75
N TYR A 357 -3.83 -10.51 -11.71
CA TYR A 357 -4.31 -11.77 -12.29
C TYR A 357 -3.62 -12.99 -11.69
N GLY A 358 -4.14 -14.18 -12.00
CA GLY A 358 -3.50 -15.46 -11.73
C GLY A 358 -3.58 -15.97 -10.29
N PHE A 359 -4.12 -15.20 -9.35
CA PHE A 359 -4.35 -15.64 -7.96
C PHE A 359 -5.76 -16.20 -7.76
N ASP A 360 -5.98 -16.89 -6.64
CA ASP A 360 -7.29 -17.43 -6.27
C ASP A 360 -8.15 -16.30 -5.68
N ALA A 361 -9.09 -15.79 -6.50
CA ALA A 361 -9.96 -14.67 -6.11
C ALA A 361 -11.24 -15.14 -5.40
N TYR A 362 -11.61 -16.41 -5.52
CA TYR A 362 -12.80 -17.01 -4.91
C TYR A 362 -12.49 -18.38 -4.33
N PHE A 363 -13.24 -18.75 -3.29
CA PHE A 363 -13.13 -20.04 -2.62
C PHE A 363 -14.53 -20.64 -2.45
N GLU A 364 -14.60 -21.97 -2.32
CA GLU A 364 -15.87 -22.66 -2.03
C GLU A 364 -16.50 -22.12 -0.74
N GLY A 365 -17.79 -21.85 -0.78
CA GLY A 365 -18.55 -21.23 0.31
C GLY A 365 -18.51 -19.71 0.36
N ASP A 366 -17.65 -19.04 -0.42
CA ASP A 366 -17.64 -17.56 -0.46
C ASP A 366 -18.98 -17.03 -0.99
N THR A 367 -19.44 -15.94 -0.38
CA THR A 367 -20.56 -15.16 -0.90
C THR A 367 -20.04 -14.18 -1.94
N VAL A 368 -20.68 -14.12 -3.08
CA VAL A 368 -20.38 -13.19 -4.17
C VAL A 368 -21.53 -12.25 -4.46
N ALA A 369 -21.23 -11.06 -4.96
CA ALA A 369 -22.20 -10.09 -5.44
C ALA A 369 -22.02 -9.86 -6.95
N PHE A 370 -23.13 -9.76 -7.67
CA PHE A 370 -23.15 -9.29 -9.04
C PHE A 370 -23.18 -7.77 -9.06
N VAL A 371 -22.25 -7.15 -9.79
CA VAL A 371 -22.05 -5.71 -9.82
C VAL A 371 -22.29 -5.18 -11.23
N ASN A 372 -23.21 -4.23 -11.36
CA ASN A 372 -23.37 -3.45 -12.58
C ASN A 372 -22.25 -2.40 -12.67
N THR A 373 -21.37 -2.49 -13.64
CA THR A 373 -20.18 -1.62 -13.71
C THR A 373 -20.49 -0.15 -14.02
N ALA A 374 -21.62 0.12 -14.69
CA ALA A 374 -22.01 1.49 -15.00
C ALA A 374 -22.52 2.26 -13.76
N THR A 375 -23.27 1.59 -12.88
CA THR A 375 -23.84 2.17 -11.65
C THR A 375 -23.07 1.81 -10.39
N MET A 376 -22.23 0.77 -10.42
CA MET A 376 -21.57 0.14 -9.26
C MET A 376 -22.57 -0.47 -8.26
N GLU A 377 -23.81 -0.72 -8.69
CA GLU A 377 -24.84 -1.37 -7.88
C GLU A 377 -24.58 -2.87 -7.75
N ARG A 378 -24.67 -3.38 -6.53
CA ARG A 378 -24.74 -4.82 -6.24
C ARG A 378 -26.19 -5.25 -6.29
N TYR A 379 -26.62 -5.88 -7.38
CA TYR A 379 -28.02 -6.18 -7.63
C TYR A 379 -28.45 -7.62 -7.30
N ALA A 380 -27.52 -8.55 -7.11
CA ALA A 380 -27.81 -9.93 -6.70
C ALA A 380 -26.64 -10.56 -5.94
N TYR A 381 -26.92 -11.65 -5.23
CA TYR A 381 -25.94 -12.38 -4.42
C TYR A 381 -26.11 -13.88 -4.61
N ALA A 382 -25.00 -14.62 -4.55
CA ALA A 382 -24.96 -16.09 -4.59
C ALA A 382 -23.81 -16.61 -3.71
N LYS A 383 -23.78 -17.93 -3.45
CA LYS A 383 -22.62 -18.60 -2.87
C LYS A 383 -21.89 -19.40 -3.95
N VAL A 384 -20.58 -19.46 -3.82
CA VAL A 384 -19.73 -20.27 -4.66
C VAL A 384 -19.79 -21.73 -4.20
N GLU A 385 -20.22 -22.65 -5.06
CA GLU A 385 -20.19 -24.08 -4.80
C GLU A 385 -18.83 -24.69 -5.21
N THR A 386 -18.34 -24.33 -6.42
CA THR A 386 -17.02 -24.77 -6.88
C THR A 386 -16.29 -23.66 -7.63
N VAL A 387 -14.96 -23.70 -7.60
CA VAL A 387 -14.07 -22.82 -8.34
C VAL A 387 -13.10 -23.65 -9.16
N LYS A 388 -12.94 -23.31 -10.44
CA LYS A 388 -11.96 -23.95 -11.31
C LYS A 388 -11.16 -22.89 -12.05
N ARG A 389 -9.83 -22.94 -11.94
CA ARG A 389 -8.95 -22.14 -12.78
C ARG A 389 -8.91 -22.70 -14.19
N LEU A 390 -9.23 -21.89 -15.18
CA LEU A 390 -9.16 -22.28 -16.59
C LEU A 390 -7.83 -21.84 -17.23
N THR A 391 -7.40 -20.60 -16.90
CA THR A 391 -6.11 -20.02 -17.31
C THR A 391 -5.64 -19.06 -16.22
N ASP A 392 -4.47 -18.44 -16.37
CA ASP A 392 -4.02 -17.40 -15.44
C ASP A 392 -4.97 -16.19 -15.40
N TYR A 393 -5.77 -15.99 -16.43
CA TYR A 393 -6.69 -14.84 -16.52
C TYR A 393 -8.15 -15.20 -16.30
N THR A 394 -8.53 -16.47 -16.29
CA THR A 394 -9.94 -16.88 -16.24
C THR A 394 -10.22 -17.96 -15.21
N LEU A 395 -11.32 -17.78 -14.50
CA LEU A 395 -11.88 -18.71 -13.53
C LEU A 395 -13.30 -19.12 -13.94
N GLU A 396 -13.69 -20.34 -13.64
CA GLU A 396 -15.06 -20.81 -13.73
C GLU A 396 -15.62 -20.97 -12.32
N LEU A 397 -16.80 -20.40 -12.08
CA LEU A 397 -17.54 -20.53 -10.82
C LEU A 397 -18.84 -21.28 -11.08
N ASN A 398 -19.16 -22.28 -10.25
CA ASN A 398 -20.51 -22.81 -10.10
C ASN A 398 -21.16 -22.22 -8.83
N LEU A 399 -22.42 -21.83 -8.91
CA LEU A 399 -23.14 -21.08 -7.85
C LEU A 399 -24.29 -21.91 -7.26
N ASP A 400 -24.64 -21.64 -5.99
CA ASP A 400 -25.74 -22.29 -5.25
C ASP A 400 -27.15 -22.01 -5.81
N ARG A 401 -27.25 -21.05 -6.72
CA ARG A 401 -28.52 -20.60 -7.29
C ARG A 401 -28.36 -20.11 -8.72
N ASP A 402 -29.50 -19.94 -9.39
CA ASP A 402 -29.54 -19.46 -10.76
C ASP A 402 -28.98 -18.04 -10.90
N ILE A 403 -28.23 -17.82 -11.95
CA ILE A 403 -27.64 -16.55 -12.32
C ILE A 403 -28.76 -15.55 -12.60
N PRO A 404 -28.68 -14.31 -12.08
CA PRO A 404 -29.73 -13.31 -12.29
C PRO A 404 -29.91 -12.99 -13.78
N SER A 405 -31.17 -12.95 -14.22
CA SER A 405 -31.54 -12.64 -15.61
C SER A 405 -31.12 -11.24 -16.07
N ALA A 406 -30.85 -10.34 -15.12
CA ALA A 406 -30.35 -8.99 -15.39
C ALA A 406 -28.86 -8.93 -15.75
N LEU A 407 -28.13 -10.05 -15.66
CA LEU A 407 -26.69 -10.12 -15.95
C LEU A 407 -26.38 -9.67 -17.37
N LYS A 408 -25.40 -8.77 -17.51
CA LYS A 408 -24.86 -8.33 -18.80
C LYS A 408 -23.47 -8.89 -19.00
N LEU A 409 -23.34 -9.86 -19.90
CA LEU A 409 -22.05 -10.45 -20.26
C LEU A 409 -21.10 -9.37 -20.84
N ASN A 410 -19.83 -9.51 -20.56
CA ASN A 410 -18.75 -8.59 -20.95
C ASN A 410 -18.92 -7.14 -20.43
N SER A 411 -19.82 -6.94 -19.48
CA SER A 411 -20.05 -5.68 -18.80
C SER A 411 -20.00 -5.85 -17.29
N ASP A 412 -20.89 -6.66 -16.71
CA ASP A 412 -21.00 -6.80 -15.28
C ASP A 412 -19.84 -7.59 -14.67
N CYS A 413 -19.57 -7.32 -13.40
CA CYS A 413 -18.54 -8.00 -12.63
C CYS A 413 -19.14 -8.83 -11.49
N VAL A 414 -18.32 -9.71 -10.95
CA VAL A 414 -18.57 -10.43 -9.69
C VAL A 414 -17.53 -9.98 -8.67
N GLU A 415 -18.00 -9.64 -7.47
CA GLU A 415 -17.19 -9.23 -6.33
C GLU A 415 -17.27 -10.28 -5.21
N ASN A 416 -16.13 -10.59 -4.57
CA ASN A 416 -16.10 -11.50 -3.43
C ASN A 416 -16.48 -10.75 -2.13
N MET A 417 -17.64 -11.02 -1.58
CA MET A 417 -18.17 -10.38 -0.37
C MET A 417 -17.69 -11.01 0.94
N SER A 418 -17.13 -12.21 0.89
CA SER A 418 -16.54 -12.89 2.05
C SER A 418 -15.15 -12.35 2.37
N ARG A 419 -14.47 -11.80 1.37
CA ARG A 419 -13.10 -11.28 1.46
C ARG A 419 -13.11 -9.75 1.55
N THR A 420 -13.73 -9.22 2.61
CA THR A 420 -13.91 -7.80 2.87
C THR A 420 -13.62 -7.52 4.35
N PRO A 421 -12.52 -6.81 4.69
CA PRO A 421 -12.11 -6.61 6.08
C PRO A 421 -12.82 -5.41 6.73
N GLU A 422 -12.96 -5.44 8.05
CA GLU A 422 -13.04 -4.22 8.85
C GLU A 422 -11.66 -3.57 8.93
N VAL A 423 -11.59 -2.23 8.94
CA VAL A 423 -10.32 -1.51 8.95
C VAL A 423 -10.30 -0.45 10.04
N GLU A 424 -9.21 -0.43 10.80
CA GLU A 424 -8.96 0.57 11.83
C GLU A 424 -7.54 1.12 11.69
N ILE A 425 -7.40 2.45 11.48
CA ILE A 425 -6.13 3.17 11.34
C ILE A 425 -6.08 4.26 12.40
N ARG A 426 -5.14 4.15 13.36
CA ARG A 426 -5.05 5.06 14.52
C ARG A 426 -3.63 5.53 14.78
N ASN A 427 -3.51 6.80 15.19
CA ASN A 427 -2.25 7.39 15.68
C ASN A 427 -1.09 7.20 14.69
N CYS A 428 -1.37 7.20 13.38
CA CYS A 428 -0.38 7.03 12.33
C CYS A 428 0.07 8.38 11.75
N ARG A 429 1.26 8.40 11.17
CA ARG A 429 1.81 9.57 10.48
C ARG A 429 2.22 9.25 9.06
N PHE A 430 1.72 10.01 8.10
CA PHE A 430 1.97 9.88 6.67
C PHE A 430 2.72 11.11 6.17
N THR A 431 3.89 10.90 5.57
CA THR A 431 4.73 11.99 5.06
C THR A 431 5.46 11.57 3.78
N ARG A 432 5.81 12.54 2.94
CA ARG A 432 6.59 12.32 1.71
C ARG A 432 6.00 11.21 0.83
N THR A 433 4.76 11.37 0.41
CA THR A 433 4.14 10.54 -0.62
C THR A 433 3.69 11.41 -1.78
N SER A 434 3.92 10.97 -3.00
CA SER A 434 3.50 11.67 -4.22
C SER A 434 2.06 11.36 -4.63
N THR A 435 1.50 10.31 -4.04
CA THR A 435 0.14 9.82 -4.30
C THR A 435 -0.78 10.06 -3.09
N ARG A 436 -1.70 9.16 -2.83
CA ARG A 436 -2.64 9.22 -1.70
C ARG A 436 -1.97 8.79 -0.40
N GLY A 437 -2.50 9.21 0.74
CA GLY A 437 -2.08 8.70 2.04
C GLY A 437 -2.71 7.34 2.35
N THR A 438 -4.03 7.24 2.12
CA THR A 438 -4.82 6.01 2.34
C THR A 438 -5.85 5.86 1.23
N LEU A 439 -5.83 4.71 0.53
CA LEU A 439 -6.88 4.29 -0.37
C LEU A 439 -7.73 3.21 0.31
N MET A 440 -9.07 3.38 0.30
CA MET A 440 -9.96 2.55 1.09
C MET A 440 -11.18 2.10 0.30
N THR A 441 -11.33 0.79 0.12
CA THR A 441 -12.48 0.18 -0.54
C THR A 441 -12.91 -1.10 0.18
N THR A 442 -13.82 -0.99 1.15
CA THR A 442 -14.44 -2.14 1.83
C THR A 442 -15.85 -1.80 2.28
N PRO A 443 -16.83 -2.74 2.17
CA PRO A 443 -18.18 -2.54 2.65
C PRO A 443 -18.34 -2.74 4.17
N ARG A 444 -17.25 -3.03 4.88
CA ARG A 444 -17.25 -3.21 6.33
C ARG A 444 -16.97 -1.89 7.03
N LYS A 445 -16.95 -1.92 8.36
CA LYS A 445 -16.66 -0.75 9.18
C LYS A 445 -15.24 -0.28 8.96
N VAL A 446 -15.09 1.03 8.71
CA VAL A 446 -13.79 1.71 8.58
C VAL A 446 -13.69 2.81 9.62
N VAL A 447 -12.58 2.83 10.36
CA VAL A 447 -12.29 3.85 11.38
C VAL A 447 -10.90 4.41 11.13
N ILE A 448 -10.81 5.70 10.77
CA ILE A 448 -9.56 6.43 10.52
C ILE A 448 -9.52 7.57 11.51
N VAL A 449 -8.74 7.44 12.60
CA VAL A 449 -8.81 8.38 13.71
C VAL A 449 -7.43 8.77 14.26
N ASP A 450 -7.30 10.03 14.67
CA ASP A 450 -6.14 10.59 15.35
C ASP A 450 -4.83 10.44 14.56
N ASN A 451 -4.90 10.51 13.21
CA ASN A 451 -3.76 10.41 12.32
C ASN A 451 -3.30 11.79 11.85
N VAL A 452 -2.05 11.87 11.43
CA VAL A 452 -1.46 13.05 10.80
C VAL A 452 -1.11 12.73 9.35
N TYR A 453 -1.71 13.43 8.42
CA TYR A 453 -1.37 13.42 6.99
C TYR A 453 -0.64 14.72 6.67
N TYR A 454 0.61 14.60 6.27
CA TYR A 454 1.48 15.74 6.04
C TYR A 454 2.00 15.75 4.61
N LYS A 455 1.54 16.72 3.84
CA LYS A 455 2.01 17.00 2.47
C LYS A 455 1.91 15.78 1.54
N THR A 456 0.74 15.11 1.52
CA THR A 456 0.46 14.10 0.48
C THR A 456 0.31 14.76 -0.88
N GLY A 457 0.89 14.18 -1.92
CA GLY A 457 0.82 14.75 -3.28
C GLY A 457 -0.61 14.79 -3.82
N MET A 458 -1.32 13.67 -3.71
CA MET A 458 -2.75 13.55 -4.00
C MET A 458 -3.57 13.58 -2.71
N SER A 459 -4.82 13.14 -2.75
CA SER A 459 -5.72 13.13 -1.60
C SER A 459 -5.10 12.41 -0.40
N ALA A 460 -5.24 12.98 0.79
CA ALA A 460 -4.82 12.31 2.01
C ALA A 460 -5.60 11.00 2.23
N ILE A 461 -6.91 11.03 1.95
CA ILE A 461 -7.77 9.85 1.98
C ILE A 461 -8.56 9.80 0.67
N LEU A 462 -8.43 8.68 -0.05
CA LEU A 462 -9.25 8.34 -1.21
C LEU A 462 -10.17 7.16 -0.85
N ILE A 463 -11.47 7.37 -1.02
CA ILE A 463 -12.48 6.31 -0.98
C ILE A 463 -12.89 6.07 -2.43
N GLU A 464 -12.55 4.90 -2.95
CA GLU A 464 -12.83 4.53 -4.32
C GLU A 464 -13.76 3.30 -4.37
N GLY A 465 -13.84 2.65 -5.42
CA GLY A 465 -14.55 1.44 -5.78
C GLY A 465 -14.55 1.40 -7.29
N ASP A 466 -13.88 0.41 -7.85
CA ASP A 466 -13.61 0.40 -9.28
C ASP A 466 -13.95 -0.95 -9.94
N ALA A 467 -14.66 -0.87 -11.05
CA ALA A 467 -14.98 -2.00 -11.92
C ALA A 467 -14.67 -1.69 -13.40
N ASN A 468 -13.87 -0.65 -13.68
CA ASN A 468 -13.67 -0.12 -15.03
C ASN A 468 -12.20 0.06 -15.43
N ASP A 469 -11.30 0.23 -14.46
CA ASP A 469 -9.86 0.50 -14.68
C ASP A 469 -8.98 -0.49 -13.92
N TRP A 470 -8.77 -0.30 -12.62
CA TRP A 470 -7.98 -1.21 -11.77
C TRP A 470 -8.76 -2.44 -11.30
N PHE A 471 -10.08 -2.40 -11.34
CA PHE A 471 -10.97 -3.46 -10.85
C PHE A 471 -10.82 -3.74 -9.35
N GLU A 472 -10.45 -2.73 -8.58
CA GLU A 472 -10.36 -2.75 -7.14
C GLU A 472 -11.75 -2.54 -6.52
N SER A 473 -12.31 -3.58 -5.93
CA SER A 473 -13.70 -3.62 -5.50
C SER A 473 -13.90 -3.13 -4.07
N GLY A 474 -15.07 -2.63 -3.76
CA GLY A 474 -15.60 -2.42 -2.43
C GLY A 474 -16.26 -1.06 -2.18
N PRO A 475 -17.56 -0.84 -2.53
CA PRO A 475 -18.26 0.36 -2.08
C PRO A 475 -18.35 0.38 -0.55
N VAL A 476 -17.99 1.50 0.08
CA VAL A 476 -18.02 1.66 1.54
C VAL A 476 -19.44 1.87 2.06
N LYS A 477 -19.71 1.44 3.31
CA LYS A 477 -21.03 1.52 3.94
C LYS A 477 -21.04 2.09 5.36
N ASP A 478 -19.91 2.18 6.04
CA ASP A 478 -19.78 2.74 7.38
C ASP A 478 -18.36 3.21 7.60
N VAL A 479 -18.12 4.52 7.45
CA VAL A 479 -16.79 5.14 7.56
C VAL A 479 -16.82 6.25 8.58
N LEU A 480 -15.87 6.23 9.52
CA LEU A 480 -15.59 7.31 10.46
C LEU A 480 -14.18 7.85 10.24
N ILE A 481 -14.08 9.12 9.88
CA ILE A 481 -12.84 9.89 9.79
C ILE A 481 -12.90 10.98 10.86
N LYS A 482 -12.13 10.82 11.97
CA LYS A 482 -12.28 11.68 13.14
C LYS A 482 -10.95 12.01 13.79
N GLY A 483 -10.78 13.25 14.26
CA GLY A 483 -9.62 13.68 15.03
C GLY A 483 -8.32 13.73 14.24
N ASN A 484 -8.37 13.59 12.91
CA ASN A 484 -7.18 13.63 12.08
C ASN A 484 -6.73 15.07 11.79
N THR A 485 -5.43 15.23 11.56
CA THR A 485 -4.85 16.50 11.10
C THR A 485 -4.32 16.33 9.68
N PHE A 486 -4.81 17.13 8.76
CA PHE A 486 -4.40 17.18 7.35
C PHE A 486 -3.63 18.48 7.11
N ILE A 487 -2.37 18.38 6.72
CA ILE A 487 -1.48 19.54 6.54
C ILE A 487 -0.98 19.56 5.10
N GLU A 488 -1.36 20.59 4.34
CA GLU A 488 -0.92 20.85 2.97
C GLU A 488 -1.01 19.62 2.03
N CYS A 489 -2.05 18.82 2.20
CA CYS A 489 -2.29 17.63 1.38
C CYS A 489 -2.88 17.98 0.02
N ALA A 490 -2.79 17.05 -0.95
CA ALA A 490 -3.23 17.19 -2.35
C ALA A 490 -2.52 18.32 -3.10
N HIS A 491 -1.24 18.55 -2.81
CA HIS A 491 -0.45 19.67 -3.38
C HIS A 491 -0.03 19.44 -4.84
N ALA A 492 0.19 18.21 -5.28
CA ALA A 492 0.62 17.91 -6.65
C ALA A 492 -0.55 17.77 -7.64
N GLY A 493 -1.76 17.97 -7.16
CA GLY A 493 -2.97 17.63 -7.89
C GLY A 493 -3.19 16.10 -7.94
N GLY A 494 -4.33 15.72 -8.40
CA GLY A 494 -4.73 14.32 -8.46
C GLY A 494 -6.22 14.25 -8.72
N PRO A 495 -6.85 13.11 -8.47
CA PRO A 495 -8.29 12.99 -8.63
C PRO A 495 -8.99 14.09 -7.84
N GLU A 496 -9.52 15.06 -8.57
CA GLU A 496 -10.33 16.16 -8.09
C GLU A 496 -9.64 17.10 -7.08
N ASN A 497 -8.34 16.96 -6.83
CA ASN A 497 -7.51 17.84 -5.98
C ASN A 497 -8.11 18.15 -4.60
N ALA A 498 -8.80 17.18 -3.98
CA ALA A 498 -9.39 17.33 -2.66
C ALA A 498 -8.56 16.61 -1.58
N VAL A 499 -8.54 17.16 -0.35
CA VAL A 499 -7.86 16.51 0.78
C VAL A 499 -8.50 15.15 1.07
N ILE A 500 -9.84 15.07 1.07
CA ILE A 500 -10.58 13.81 1.11
C ILE A 500 -11.38 13.70 -0.18
N ALA A 501 -11.15 12.62 -0.95
CA ALA A 501 -11.89 12.33 -2.17
C ALA A 501 -12.70 11.03 -2.03
N ILE A 502 -13.97 11.10 -2.45
CA ILE A 502 -14.87 9.94 -2.53
C ILE A 502 -15.25 9.81 -4.00
N ARG A 503 -14.64 8.84 -4.71
CA ARG A 503 -14.63 8.81 -6.17
C ARG A 503 -14.83 7.41 -6.75
N PRO A 504 -16.04 6.84 -6.66
CA PRO A 504 -16.33 5.57 -7.32
C PRO A 504 -16.26 5.72 -8.86
N SER A 505 -15.90 4.63 -9.55
CA SER A 505 -15.71 4.63 -11.01
C SER A 505 -17.03 4.56 -11.81
N ASN A 506 -18.22 4.64 -11.15
CA ASN A 506 -19.51 4.61 -11.85
C ASN A 506 -19.62 5.72 -12.90
N THR A 507 -20.04 5.36 -14.10
CA THR A 507 -20.26 6.30 -15.23
C THR A 507 -21.67 6.84 -15.26
N VAL A 508 -22.65 6.08 -14.73
CA VAL A 508 -24.02 6.50 -14.52
C VAL A 508 -24.17 6.96 -13.09
N ILE A 509 -24.56 8.24 -12.91
CA ILE A 509 -24.77 8.85 -11.60
C ILE A 509 -26.26 8.94 -11.34
N ASP A 510 -26.73 8.20 -10.35
CA ASP A 510 -28.10 8.23 -9.85
C ASP A 510 -28.08 8.61 -8.36
N ALA A 511 -28.65 9.77 -8.04
CA ALA A 511 -28.75 10.23 -6.64
C ALA A 511 -29.71 9.37 -5.80
N ASP A 512 -30.59 8.59 -6.41
CA ASP A 512 -31.49 7.67 -5.70
C ASP A 512 -30.85 6.30 -5.46
N CYS A 513 -29.78 5.96 -6.19
CA CYS A 513 -28.97 4.74 -5.99
C CYS A 513 -27.47 5.05 -5.84
N PRO A 514 -27.03 5.77 -4.78
CA PRO A 514 -25.63 6.10 -4.56
C PRO A 514 -24.78 4.87 -4.26
N VAL A 515 -23.51 4.91 -4.71
CA VAL A 515 -22.54 3.82 -4.52
C VAL A 515 -22.11 3.70 -3.06
N HIS A 516 -21.67 4.81 -2.47
CA HIS A 516 -21.16 4.85 -1.10
C HIS A 516 -22.21 5.32 -0.10
N ARG A 517 -22.08 4.88 1.16
CA ARG A 517 -23.05 5.21 2.21
C ARG A 517 -22.39 5.47 3.55
N ASN A 518 -23.02 6.33 4.37
CA ASN A 518 -22.75 6.56 5.79
C ASN A 518 -21.28 6.90 6.07
N ILE A 519 -20.81 8.03 5.52
CA ILE A 519 -19.45 8.54 5.71
C ILE A 519 -19.52 9.75 6.64
N ARG A 520 -18.79 9.68 7.77
CA ARG A 520 -18.73 10.74 8.78
C ARG A 520 -17.30 11.28 8.85
N ILE A 521 -17.15 12.59 8.67
CA ILE A 521 -15.91 13.35 8.72
C ILE A 521 -16.09 14.40 9.82
N GLU A 522 -15.54 14.13 11.00
CA GLU A 522 -15.90 14.85 12.22
C GLU A 522 -14.66 15.23 13.05
N ASN A 523 -14.64 16.44 13.63
CA ASN A 523 -13.59 16.89 14.54
C ASN A 523 -12.16 16.75 13.96
N ASN A 524 -11.98 17.02 12.67
CA ASN A 524 -10.68 17.02 12.03
C ASN A 524 -10.16 18.45 11.84
N ILE A 525 -8.83 18.58 11.71
CA ILE A 525 -8.17 19.85 11.40
C ILE A 525 -7.62 19.76 9.96
N PHE A 526 -8.02 20.71 9.11
CA PHE A 526 -7.57 20.84 7.73
C PHE A 526 -6.76 22.13 7.61
N LYS A 527 -5.45 22.01 7.45
CA LYS A 527 -4.54 23.10 7.08
C LYS A 527 -4.28 23.02 5.59
N THR A 528 -5.01 23.79 4.79
CA THR A 528 -5.10 23.61 3.34
C THR A 528 -4.34 24.69 2.58
N LEU A 529 -3.90 24.36 1.39
CA LEU A 529 -3.30 25.30 0.42
C LEU A 529 -4.36 26.08 -0.39
N GLY A 530 -5.65 26.02 0.01
CA GLY A 530 -6.77 26.59 -0.73
C GLY A 530 -7.42 25.64 -1.74
N ASN A 531 -7.01 24.39 -1.80
CA ASN A 531 -7.65 23.33 -2.58
C ASN A 531 -8.92 22.80 -1.87
N PRO A 532 -9.81 22.07 -2.58
CA PRO A 532 -11.00 21.48 -1.97
C PRO A 532 -10.65 20.59 -0.77
N VAL A 533 -11.41 20.70 0.32
CA VAL A 533 -11.28 19.78 1.45
C VAL A 533 -12.01 18.47 1.21
N LEU A 534 -13.12 18.53 0.45
CA LEU A 534 -13.94 17.36 0.16
C LEU A 534 -14.46 17.37 -1.27
N TYR A 535 -14.14 16.32 -2.01
CA TYR A 535 -14.82 15.91 -3.23
C TYR A 535 -15.62 14.65 -2.95
N ALA A 536 -16.91 14.61 -3.30
CA ALA A 536 -17.71 13.41 -3.12
C ALA A 536 -18.65 13.17 -4.30
N LYS A 537 -18.61 11.96 -4.83
CA LYS A 537 -19.45 11.48 -5.91
C LYS A 537 -20.27 10.29 -5.44
N SER A 538 -21.55 10.25 -5.84
CA SER A 538 -22.45 9.09 -5.67
C SER A 538 -22.47 8.54 -4.23
N THR A 539 -22.73 9.44 -3.25
CA THR A 539 -22.65 9.12 -1.82
C THR A 539 -23.95 9.52 -1.10
N GLN A 540 -24.48 8.62 -0.24
CA GLN A 540 -25.63 8.88 0.63
C GLN A 540 -25.22 8.88 2.10
N GLY A 541 -25.79 9.81 2.90
CA GLY A 541 -25.52 9.91 4.33
C GLY A 541 -24.11 10.42 4.62
N LEU A 542 -23.68 11.49 3.93
CA LEU A 542 -22.39 12.13 4.10
C LEU A 542 -22.49 13.24 5.14
N ILE A 543 -21.71 13.14 6.21
CA ILE A 543 -21.68 14.11 7.30
C ILE A 543 -20.27 14.71 7.39
N PHE A 544 -20.17 16.03 7.25
CA PHE A 544 -18.97 16.82 7.48
C PHE A 544 -19.28 17.87 8.56
N ARG A 545 -18.81 17.64 9.80
CA ARG A 545 -19.17 18.50 10.93
C ARG A 545 -18.05 18.67 11.95
N GLU A 546 -18.12 19.80 12.66
CA GLU A 546 -17.20 20.07 13.79
C GLU A 546 -15.74 19.98 13.37
N ASN A 547 -15.43 20.28 12.11
CA ASN A 547 -14.06 20.35 11.61
C ASN A 547 -13.57 21.79 11.62
N VAL A 548 -12.25 21.94 11.73
CA VAL A 548 -11.57 23.23 11.58
C VAL A 548 -10.89 23.24 10.22
N VAL A 549 -11.12 24.32 9.44
CA VAL A 549 -10.50 24.50 8.11
C VAL A 549 -9.73 25.82 8.14
N GLU A 550 -8.41 25.73 8.03
CA GLU A 550 -7.47 26.84 8.01
C GLU A 550 -6.75 26.86 6.67
N LYS A 551 -6.51 28.05 6.11
CA LYS A 551 -5.71 28.23 4.90
C LYS A 551 -4.27 28.51 5.28
N GLU A 552 -3.34 27.73 4.73
CA GLU A 552 -1.90 27.97 4.80
C GLU A 552 -1.44 28.80 3.59
N ASP A 553 -0.50 29.69 3.78
CA ASP A 553 0.00 30.61 2.74
C ASP A 553 1.28 30.11 2.03
N THR A 554 1.64 28.85 2.23
CA THR A 554 2.88 28.27 1.70
C THR A 554 2.93 28.22 0.17
N ILE A 555 1.78 28.01 -0.48
CA ILE A 555 1.60 28.07 -1.94
C ILE A 555 0.23 28.71 -2.25
N VAL A 556 0.19 29.60 -3.21
CA VAL A 556 -1.07 30.19 -3.68
C VAL A 556 -1.66 29.31 -4.77
N PHE A 557 -2.66 28.48 -4.43
CA PHE A 557 -3.57 27.91 -5.44
C PHE A 557 -4.62 28.95 -5.85
N SER A 558 -5.08 28.89 -7.10
CA SER A 558 -6.11 29.81 -7.59
C SER A 558 -7.38 29.75 -6.72
N ASP A 559 -7.91 30.90 -6.34
CA ASP A 559 -9.10 31.05 -5.47
C ASP A 559 -10.42 30.58 -6.10
N ASP A 560 -10.39 30.01 -7.31
CA ASP A 560 -11.56 29.63 -8.08
C ASP A 560 -12.11 28.24 -7.76
N LYS A 561 -11.40 27.43 -6.94
CA LYS A 561 -11.84 26.08 -6.62
C LYS A 561 -12.87 26.07 -5.48
N PRO A 562 -13.92 25.22 -5.57
CA PRO A 562 -14.88 25.06 -4.47
C PRO A 562 -14.18 24.39 -3.27
N LEU A 563 -14.61 24.76 -2.06
CA LEU A 563 -14.17 24.07 -0.84
C LEU A 563 -14.78 22.67 -0.74
N PHE A 564 -16.02 22.54 -1.21
CA PHE A 564 -16.77 21.28 -1.30
C PHE A 564 -17.30 21.09 -2.72
N TYR A 565 -17.08 19.91 -3.30
CA TYR A 565 -17.64 19.55 -4.60
C TYR A 565 -18.40 18.22 -4.47
N LEU A 566 -19.72 18.27 -4.69
CA LEU A 566 -20.63 17.12 -4.51
C LEU A 566 -21.31 16.78 -5.83
N ILE A 567 -21.26 15.51 -6.24
CA ILE A 567 -21.85 15.00 -7.48
C ILE A 567 -22.78 13.83 -7.19
N GLY A 568 -24.08 13.97 -7.49
CA GLY A 568 -25.06 12.90 -7.30
C GLY A 568 -25.14 12.38 -5.86
N CYS A 569 -24.92 13.24 -4.86
CA CYS A 569 -25.00 12.87 -3.44
C CYS A 569 -26.41 13.11 -2.88
N LYS A 570 -26.73 12.38 -1.78
CA LYS A 570 -28.01 12.47 -1.07
C LYS A 570 -27.79 12.44 0.44
N ASP A 571 -28.67 13.09 1.19
CA ASP A 571 -28.63 13.16 2.66
C ASP A 571 -27.28 13.68 3.19
N VAL A 572 -26.84 14.82 2.66
CA VAL A 572 -25.58 15.46 3.02
C VAL A 572 -25.78 16.48 4.12
N VAL A 573 -24.92 16.47 5.14
CA VAL A 573 -24.91 17.46 6.25
C VAL A 573 -23.52 18.11 6.35
N ILE A 574 -23.45 19.43 6.19
CA ILE A 574 -22.22 20.22 6.38
C ILE A 574 -22.55 21.29 7.42
N LYS A 575 -22.18 21.09 8.69
CA LYS A 575 -22.58 21.97 9.80
C LYS A 575 -21.54 22.06 10.91
N GLY A 576 -21.54 23.18 11.64
CA GLY A 576 -20.73 23.35 12.85
C GLY A 576 -19.23 23.39 12.58
N ASN A 577 -18.81 23.69 11.33
CA ASN A 577 -17.39 23.75 11.01
C ASN A 577 -16.86 25.17 11.22
N GLU A 578 -15.64 25.26 11.76
CA GLU A 578 -14.91 26.52 11.86
C GLU A 578 -14.14 26.78 10.56
N MET A 579 -14.37 27.93 9.95
CA MET A 579 -13.73 28.39 8.71
C MET A 579 -13.62 29.89 8.73
N ASN A 580 -12.53 30.44 8.19
CA ASN A 580 -12.40 31.87 7.99
C ASN A 580 -13.49 32.40 7.06
N GLU A 581 -13.88 33.68 7.17
CA GLU A 581 -14.93 34.27 6.33
C GLU A 581 -14.57 34.26 4.83
N GLU A 582 -13.29 34.43 4.53
CA GLU A 582 -12.74 34.35 3.17
C GLU A 582 -12.77 32.91 2.61
N ASP A 583 -12.71 31.90 3.49
CA ASP A 583 -12.77 30.46 3.14
C ASP A 583 -14.18 29.91 3.08
N ARG A 584 -15.21 30.72 3.35
CA ARG A 584 -16.64 30.38 3.13
C ARG A 584 -16.95 30.26 1.64
N ARG A 585 -16.12 29.48 0.98
CA ARG A 585 -16.17 29.29 -0.45
C ARG A 585 -17.32 28.41 -0.85
N LEU A 586 -17.54 28.44 -2.12
CA LEU A 586 -18.48 27.75 -2.94
C LEU A 586 -18.59 26.26 -2.56
N LEU A 587 -19.78 25.88 -2.19
CA LEU A 587 -20.26 24.51 -2.26
C LEU A 587 -20.83 24.28 -3.65
N LEU A 588 -20.13 23.50 -4.47
CA LEU A 588 -20.55 23.18 -5.83
C LEU A 588 -21.38 21.88 -5.81
N LEU A 589 -22.56 21.93 -6.43
CA LEU A 589 -23.46 20.79 -6.58
C LEU A 589 -23.61 20.42 -8.05
N GLU A 590 -23.45 19.15 -8.39
CA GLU A 590 -23.65 18.63 -9.74
C GLU A 590 -24.56 17.38 -9.70
N LYS A 591 -25.48 17.26 -10.66
CA LYS A 591 -26.40 16.11 -10.80
C LYS A 591 -27.14 15.71 -9.50
N MET A 592 -27.45 16.69 -8.66
CA MET A 592 -28.17 16.49 -7.41
C MET A 592 -29.05 17.68 -7.06
N LYS A 593 -30.08 17.46 -6.22
CA LYS A 593 -31.02 18.50 -5.78
C LYS A 593 -30.47 19.19 -4.53
N ARG A 594 -30.55 20.53 -4.48
CA ARG A 594 -30.14 21.32 -3.30
C ARG A 594 -30.79 20.86 -1.99
N ARG A 595 -32.04 20.36 -2.02
CA ARG A 595 -32.74 19.84 -0.84
C ARG A 595 -32.06 18.63 -0.18
N PHE A 596 -31.13 17.98 -0.88
CA PHE A 596 -30.34 16.87 -0.35
C PHE A 596 -29.15 17.31 0.51
N VAL A 597 -28.92 18.63 0.62
CA VAL A 597 -27.81 19.17 1.40
C VAL A 597 -28.37 20.10 2.49
N LYS A 598 -27.96 19.84 3.73
CA LYS A 598 -28.25 20.66 4.90
C LYS A 598 -26.96 21.35 5.35
N THR A 599 -26.98 22.69 5.40
CA THR A 599 -25.86 23.52 5.90
C THR A 599 -26.35 24.40 7.04
N ASP A 600 -25.43 25.05 7.73
CA ASP A 600 -25.73 26.05 8.77
C ASP A 600 -26.02 27.47 8.22
N GLY A 601 -26.23 27.58 6.91
CA GLY A 601 -26.53 28.86 6.24
C GLY A 601 -25.32 29.74 5.92
N LYS A 602 -24.13 29.34 6.32
CA LYS A 602 -22.88 30.12 6.11
C LYS A 602 -22.20 29.84 4.77
N MET A 603 -22.72 28.90 3.98
CA MET A 603 -22.07 28.49 2.73
C MET A 603 -22.73 29.08 1.49
N ARG A 604 -21.92 29.52 0.53
CA ARG A 604 -22.37 29.96 -0.79
C ARG A 604 -22.54 28.73 -1.69
N ILE A 605 -23.79 28.38 -2.00
CA ILE A 605 -24.13 27.19 -2.81
C ILE A 605 -24.31 27.59 -4.27
N LYS A 606 -23.64 26.89 -5.19
CA LYS A 606 -23.79 27.03 -6.64
C LYS A 606 -24.07 25.66 -7.27
N ASN A 607 -24.95 25.62 -8.26
CA ASN A 607 -25.11 24.44 -9.11
C ASN A 607 -24.12 24.52 -10.27
N ALA A 608 -23.45 23.42 -10.57
CA ALA A 608 -22.72 23.28 -11.84
C ALA A 608 -23.76 23.21 -12.97
N GLN A 609 -23.45 23.84 -14.08
CA GLN A 609 -24.30 23.83 -15.28
C GLN A 609 -24.23 22.48 -15.98
#